data_0cca325b477c69b436bc061669facd9f
#
_entry.id   0cca325b477c69b436bc061669facd9f
#
_cell.length_a   1.000
_cell.length_b   1.000
_cell.length_c   1.000
_cell.angle_alpha   90.00
_cell.angle_beta   90.00
_cell.angle_gamma   90.00
#
_symmetry.space_group_name_H-M   'P 1'
#
loop_
_entity.id
_entity.type
_entity.pdbx_description
1 polymer ?
#
loop_
_entity_poly.entity_id
_entity_poly.type
_entity_poly.pdbx_seq_one_letter_code
_entity_poly.pdbx_strand_id
1 'polypeptide(L)'
;LVILSFSKPVFADTISTGGGNKIHFINLKSKSGSDAILLESNGHFGLIDMGEDYDFPDGSNPLYPDRWGISRANEDTIEDRLFRHLKQVGVKKLDFILGTHVHSDHIGTADEVLKRYPVDRFYLKKYSDERITTQWRLWDNLYNYDNAVRTALERGVTLIQDISDQDSHFKLGNMDI
;
A
#
# COMPACT_ATOMS: atom_id res chain seq x y z
N LEU A 1 0.16 29.25 -33.34
CA LEU A 1 -0.34 28.70 -32.08
C LEU A 1 0.55 27.52 -31.69
N VAL A 2 1.50 27.74 -30.78
CA VAL A 2 2.36 26.66 -30.27
C VAL A 2 1.56 25.95 -29.19
N ILE A 3 1.09 24.74 -29.47
CA ILE A 3 0.51 23.86 -28.46
C ILE A 3 1.67 23.23 -27.69
N LEU A 4 2.01 23.77 -26.53
CA LEU A 4 2.93 23.14 -25.60
C LEU A 4 2.20 21.93 -24.99
N SER A 5 2.48 20.75 -25.54
CA SER A 5 2.12 19.47 -24.96
C SER A 5 3.01 19.26 -23.73
N PHE A 6 2.54 19.61 -22.55
CA PHE A 6 3.17 19.17 -21.32
C PHE A 6 2.92 17.65 -21.19
N SER A 7 3.93 16.85 -21.45
CA SER A 7 3.88 15.45 -21.09
C SER A 7 3.64 15.34 -19.57
N LYS A 8 2.56 14.70 -19.18
CA LYS A 8 2.32 14.43 -17.75
C LYS A 8 3.51 13.62 -17.21
N PRO A 9 4.02 13.93 -16.02
CA PRO A 9 5.08 13.12 -15.46
C PRO A 9 4.60 11.67 -15.34
N VAL A 10 5.39 10.74 -15.88
CA VAL A 10 5.11 9.30 -15.80
C VAL A 10 5.52 8.84 -14.41
N PHE A 11 4.54 8.47 -13.58
CA PHE A 11 4.76 7.93 -12.24
C PHE A 11 4.65 6.41 -12.18
N ALA A 12 4.26 5.76 -13.29
CA ALA A 12 4.11 4.32 -13.35
C ALA A 12 4.34 3.79 -14.76
N ASP A 13 4.86 2.58 -14.85
CA ASP A 13 4.76 1.78 -16.04
C ASP A 13 3.41 1.08 -16.07
N THR A 14 2.67 1.20 -17.15
CA THR A 14 1.31 0.66 -17.25
C THR A 14 1.25 -0.39 -18.35
N ILE A 15 0.81 -1.59 -17.98
CA ILE A 15 0.50 -2.68 -18.91
C ILE A 15 -1.01 -2.73 -19.11
N SER A 16 -1.47 -2.66 -20.37
CA SER A 16 -2.87 -2.91 -20.73
C SER A 16 -3.03 -4.36 -21.17
N THR A 17 -3.93 -5.10 -20.52
CA THR A 17 -4.19 -6.51 -20.82
C THR A 17 -5.46 -6.71 -21.66
N GLY A 18 -6.03 -5.62 -22.17
CA GLY A 18 -7.29 -5.64 -22.95
C GLY A 18 -8.54 -5.57 -22.07
N GLY A 19 -9.71 -5.44 -22.70
CA GLY A 19 -10.99 -5.43 -21.97
C GLY A 19 -11.18 -4.30 -20.95
N GLY A 20 -10.38 -3.22 -21.02
CA GLY A 20 -10.40 -2.15 -20.02
C GLY A 20 -9.55 -2.42 -18.78
N ASN A 21 -8.75 -3.48 -18.79
CA ASN A 21 -7.88 -3.88 -17.69
C ASN A 21 -6.49 -3.30 -17.84
N LYS A 22 -5.94 -2.80 -16.73
CA LYS A 22 -4.57 -2.26 -16.66
C LYS A 22 -3.89 -2.66 -15.35
N ILE A 23 -2.57 -2.79 -15.42
CA ILE A 23 -1.69 -2.98 -14.26
C ILE A 23 -0.71 -1.82 -14.27
N HIS A 24 -0.66 -1.04 -13.19
CA HIS A 24 0.26 0.08 -13.03
C HIS A 24 1.32 -0.29 -12.00
N PHE A 25 2.56 -0.36 -12.41
CA PHE A 25 3.71 -0.47 -11.51
C PHE A 25 4.15 0.93 -11.13
N ILE A 26 3.81 1.36 -9.90
CA ILE A 26 4.00 2.74 -9.48
C ILE A 26 5.46 2.96 -9.07
N ASN A 27 6.14 3.86 -9.78
CA ASN A 27 7.52 4.21 -9.45
C ASN A 27 7.56 5.20 -8.28
N LEU A 28 7.74 4.68 -7.09
CA LEU A 28 7.82 5.46 -5.86
C LEU A 28 9.14 6.21 -5.69
N LYS A 29 10.18 5.86 -6.48
CA LYS A 29 11.55 6.38 -6.39
C LYS A 29 12.20 6.20 -5.02
N SER A 30 11.80 5.18 -4.30
CA SER A 30 12.48 4.82 -3.07
C SER A 30 13.92 4.37 -3.36
N LYS A 31 14.85 4.73 -2.47
CA LYS A 31 16.24 4.29 -2.55
C LYS A 31 16.45 2.89 -2.01
N SER A 32 15.62 2.47 -1.06
CA SER A 32 15.68 1.17 -0.40
C SER A 32 14.87 0.08 -1.12
N GLY A 33 14.10 0.44 -2.15
CA GLY A 33 13.04 -0.36 -2.71
C GLY A 33 11.71 -0.04 -2.02
N SER A 34 10.62 -0.05 -2.76
CA SER A 34 9.29 0.13 -2.19
C SER A 34 8.27 -0.19 -3.27
N ASP A 35 7.30 -1.01 -2.96
CA ASP A 35 6.37 -1.55 -3.94
C ASP A 35 4.97 -0.95 -3.82
N ALA A 36 4.38 -0.65 -4.97
CA ALA A 36 2.96 -0.31 -5.09
C ALA A 36 2.47 -0.65 -6.49
N ILE A 37 1.44 -1.49 -6.58
CA ILE A 37 0.85 -1.95 -7.83
C ILE A 37 -0.64 -1.65 -7.82
N LEU A 38 -1.10 -0.81 -8.74
CA LEU A 38 -2.53 -0.54 -8.91
C LEU A 38 -3.09 -1.42 -10.04
N LEU A 39 -4.13 -2.15 -9.72
CA LEU A 39 -4.97 -2.86 -10.69
C LEU A 39 -6.17 -1.98 -11.03
N GLU A 40 -6.45 -1.81 -12.33
CA GLU A 40 -7.61 -1.08 -12.86
C GLU A 40 -8.40 -1.98 -13.80
N SER A 41 -9.70 -2.08 -13.56
CA SER A 41 -10.62 -2.81 -14.43
C SER A 41 -11.97 -2.12 -14.49
N ASN A 42 -12.26 -1.43 -15.62
CA ASN A 42 -13.56 -0.78 -15.87
C ASN A 42 -14.03 0.14 -14.74
N GLY A 43 -13.12 0.94 -14.17
CA GLY A 43 -13.41 1.88 -13.08
C GLY A 43 -13.41 1.27 -11.68
N HIS A 44 -13.08 -0.02 -11.56
CA HIS A 44 -12.77 -0.72 -10.33
C HIS A 44 -11.28 -0.70 -10.06
N PHE A 45 -10.86 -0.59 -8.81
CA PHE A 45 -9.47 -0.44 -8.44
C PHE A 45 -9.10 -1.33 -7.26
N GLY A 46 -7.95 -2.00 -7.37
CA GLY A 46 -7.31 -2.73 -6.29
C GLY A 46 -5.86 -2.28 -6.15
N LEU A 47 -5.35 -2.15 -4.93
CA LEU A 47 -3.97 -1.73 -4.68
C LEU A 47 -3.23 -2.82 -3.92
N ILE A 48 -2.13 -3.28 -4.50
CA ILE A 48 -1.23 -4.28 -3.90
C ILE A 48 0.02 -3.55 -3.47
N ASP A 49 0.32 -3.62 -2.20
CA ASP A 49 1.33 -2.84 -1.50
C ASP A 49 1.17 -1.32 -1.70
N MET A 50 1.58 -0.55 -0.73
CA MET A 50 1.32 0.88 -0.66
C MET A 50 2.60 1.71 -0.49
N GLY A 51 3.72 1.03 -0.35
CA GLY A 51 5.02 1.67 -0.21
C GLY A 51 5.34 2.15 1.20
N GLU A 52 6.55 2.69 1.31
CA GLU A 52 7.10 3.32 2.52
C GLU A 52 6.36 4.60 2.87
N ASP A 53 6.34 4.95 4.15
CA ASP A 53 5.84 6.22 4.65
C ASP A 53 6.93 7.04 5.39
N TYR A 54 6.52 8.10 6.09
CA TYR A 54 7.38 8.92 6.94
C TYR A 54 7.20 8.63 8.42
N ASP A 55 6.21 7.82 8.76
CA ASP A 55 5.86 7.49 10.12
C ASP A 55 6.71 6.32 10.62
N PHE A 56 7.45 6.55 11.68
CA PHE A 56 8.21 5.50 12.36
C PHE A 56 8.12 5.69 13.87
N PRO A 57 8.27 4.62 14.65
CA PRO A 57 8.20 4.71 16.11
C PRO A 57 9.40 5.52 16.64
N ASP A 58 9.13 6.40 17.61
CA ASP A 58 10.14 7.21 18.29
C ASP A 58 10.80 6.48 19.48
N GLY A 59 10.39 5.23 19.73
CA GLY A 59 10.89 4.39 20.83
C GLY A 59 10.30 4.73 22.19
N SER A 60 9.41 5.71 22.32
CA SER A 60 8.76 6.07 23.60
C SER A 60 7.77 5.01 24.09
N ASN A 61 7.15 4.27 23.15
CA ASN A 61 6.26 3.17 23.46
C ASN A 61 7.06 1.86 23.52
N PRO A 62 7.04 1.14 24.67
CA PRO A 62 7.74 -0.14 24.81
C PRO A 62 7.31 -1.23 23.82
N LEU A 63 6.11 -1.14 23.23
CA LEU A 63 5.66 -2.04 22.17
C LEU A 63 6.39 -1.79 20.84
N TYR A 64 6.84 -0.55 20.63
CA TYR A 64 7.52 -0.13 19.39
C TYR A 64 8.87 0.51 19.73
N PRO A 65 9.84 -0.31 20.21
CA PRO A 65 11.14 0.21 20.58
C PRO A 65 11.90 0.73 19.36
N ASP A 66 12.76 1.71 19.58
CA ASP A 66 13.71 2.15 18.55
C ASP A 66 14.66 1.01 18.19
N ARG A 67 14.60 0.53 16.95
CA ARG A 67 15.40 -0.59 16.45
C ARG A 67 16.35 -0.14 15.35
N TRP A 68 17.50 -0.77 15.30
CA TRP A 68 18.43 -0.60 14.19
C TRP A 68 17.78 -1.07 12.89
N GLY A 69 17.87 -0.27 11.84
CA GLY A 69 17.32 -0.59 10.52
C GLY A 69 15.93 -0.02 10.24
N ILE A 70 15.27 0.63 11.22
CA ILE A 70 14.08 1.43 10.93
C ILE A 70 14.47 2.50 9.91
N SER A 71 13.76 2.54 8.80
CA SER A 71 13.97 3.58 7.78
C SER A 71 13.52 4.93 8.35
N ARG A 72 14.47 5.85 8.43
CA ARG A 72 14.22 7.24 8.85
C ARG A 72 14.44 8.20 7.68
N ALA A 73 14.34 7.68 6.48
CA ALA A 73 14.54 8.49 5.30
C ALA A 73 13.38 9.46 5.17
N ASN A 74 13.66 10.74 5.36
CA ASN A 74 12.78 11.83 4.92
C ASN A 74 12.71 11.85 3.38
N GLU A 75 12.20 10.79 2.82
CA GLU A 75 11.96 10.71 1.39
C GLU A 75 10.56 11.25 1.09
N ASP A 76 10.38 12.57 1.26
CA ASP A 76 9.14 13.35 1.06
C ASP A 76 8.42 13.11 -0.29
N THR A 77 8.75 12.03 -0.99
CA THR A 77 8.25 11.80 -2.34
C THR A 77 7.51 10.48 -2.51
N ILE A 78 7.68 9.51 -1.62
CA ILE A 78 7.13 8.15 -1.81
C ILE A 78 5.62 8.17 -1.70
N GLU A 79 5.08 8.59 -0.55
CA GLU A 79 3.65 8.78 -0.33
C GLU A 79 3.03 9.72 -1.37
N ASP A 80 3.65 10.88 -1.59
CA ASP A 80 3.20 11.86 -2.57
C ASP A 80 3.11 11.27 -3.98
N ARG A 81 4.00 10.37 -4.34
CA ARG A 81 3.99 9.72 -5.65
C ARG A 81 2.84 8.75 -5.77
N LEU A 82 2.61 7.94 -4.74
CA LEU A 82 1.46 7.05 -4.66
C LEU A 82 0.17 7.86 -4.87
N PHE A 83 -0.07 8.86 -4.03
CA PHE A 83 -1.32 9.63 -4.08
C PHE A 83 -1.48 10.46 -5.35
N ARG A 84 -0.40 11.00 -5.90
CA ARG A 84 -0.45 11.66 -7.21
C ARG A 84 -0.85 10.71 -8.32
N HIS A 85 -0.31 9.49 -8.31
CA HIS A 85 -0.66 8.49 -9.32
C HIS A 85 -2.14 8.08 -9.19
N LEU A 86 -2.60 7.73 -7.99
CA LEU A 86 -4.00 7.39 -7.74
C LEU A 86 -4.96 8.51 -8.19
N LYS A 87 -4.59 9.76 -7.89
CA LYS A 87 -5.35 10.94 -8.35
C LYS A 87 -5.35 11.10 -9.87
N GLN A 88 -4.21 10.89 -10.54
CA GLN A 88 -4.10 10.99 -12.00
C GLN A 88 -4.92 9.94 -12.73
N VAL A 89 -4.96 8.71 -12.21
CA VAL A 89 -5.79 7.62 -12.73
C VAL A 89 -7.28 7.90 -12.46
N GLY A 90 -7.59 8.69 -11.43
CA GLY A 90 -8.96 9.04 -11.07
C GLY A 90 -9.59 8.12 -10.04
N VAL A 91 -8.75 7.41 -9.27
CA VAL A 91 -9.23 6.56 -8.17
C VAL A 91 -10.08 7.38 -7.20
N LYS A 92 -11.28 6.90 -6.92
CA LYS A 92 -12.21 7.49 -5.92
C LYS A 92 -12.47 6.54 -4.76
N LYS A 93 -12.29 5.25 -5.00
CA LYS A 93 -12.53 4.15 -4.09
C LYS A 93 -11.61 3.00 -4.49
N LEU A 94 -11.23 2.17 -3.54
CA LEU A 94 -10.52 0.92 -3.76
C LEU A 94 -11.45 -0.24 -3.35
N ASP A 95 -11.68 -1.19 -4.26
CA ASP A 95 -12.45 -2.39 -3.95
C ASP A 95 -11.68 -3.30 -2.98
N PHE A 96 -10.36 -3.23 -3.05
CA PHE A 96 -9.48 -3.84 -2.06
C PHE A 96 -8.12 -3.15 -1.98
N ILE A 97 -7.46 -3.33 -0.84
CA ILE A 97 -6.01 -3.19 -0.70
C ILE A 97 -5.45 -4.52 -0.18
N LEU A 98 -4.20 -4.82 -0.52
CA LEU A 98 -3.51 -6.03 -0.10
C LEU A 98 -2.07 -5.68 0.30
N GLY A 99 -1.70 -5.99 1.54
CA GLY A 99 -0.31 -5.98 1.97
C GLY A 99 0.27 -7.39 1.83
N THR A 100 1.29 -7.54 0.97
CA THR A 100 1.95 -8.83 0.76
C THR A 100 2.64 -9.30 2.01
N HIS A 101 3.24 -8.38 2.75
CA HIS A 101 3.83 -8.58 4.07
C HIS A 101 3.98 -7.24 4.83
N VAL A 102 4.47 -7.29 6.06
CA VAL A 102 4.37 -6.19 7.03
C VAL A 102 5.57 -5.24 7.05
N HIS A 103 6.51 -5.33 6.13
CA HIS A 103 7.60 -4.38 6.06
C HIS A 103 7.08 -2.98 5.64
N SER A 104 7.72 -1.94 6.14
CA SER A 104 7.33 -0.56 5.86
C SER A 104 7.33 -0.21 4.38
N ASP A 105 8.30 -0.72 3.62
CA ASP A 105 8.40 -0.52 2.17
C ASP A 105 7.25 -1.15 1.35
N HIS A 106 6.34 -1.89 2.01
CA HIS A 106 5.14 -2.48 1.43
C HIS A 106 3.84 -1.93 2.04
N ILE A 107 3.76 -1.79 3.37
CA ILE A 107 2.52 -1.37 4.04
C ILE A 107 2.65 -0.06 4.82
N GLY A 108 3.79 0.63 4.75
CA GLY A 108 3.99 1.89 5.48
C GLY A 108 2.83 2.86 5.25
N THR A 109 2.53 3.16 3.99
CA THR A 109 1.45 4.12 3.63
C THR A 109 0.03 3.53 3.74
N ALA A 110 -0.16 2.30 4.27
CA ALA A 110 -1.48 1.65 4.29
C ALA A 110 -2.53 2.43 5.08
N ASP A 111 -2.19 2.96 6.24
CA ASP A 111 -3.11 3.70 7.07
C ASP A 111 -3.48 5.06 6.45
N GLU A 112 -2.56 5.73 5.73
CA GLU A 112 -2.85 6.93 4.94
C GLU A 112 -3.79 6.64 3.77
N VAL A 113 -3.61 5.52 3.09
CA VAL A 113 -4.54 5.07 2.03
C VAL A 113 -5.94 4.86 2.62
N LEU A 114 -6.03 4.16 3.74
CA LEU A 114 -7.29 3.91 4.46
C LEU A 114 -7.96 5.20 4.97
N LYS A 115 -7.19 6.20 5.37
CA LYS A 115 -7.70 7.51 5.78
C LYS A 115 -8.26 8.33 4.60
N ARG A 116 -7.61 8.23 3.42
CA ARG A 116 -7.90 9.10 2.25
C ARG A 116 -8.93 8.52 1.29
N TYR A 117 -9.04 7.19 1.20
CA TYR A 117 -9.93 6.50 0.26
C TYR A 117 -10.92 5.60 0.98
N PRO A 118 -12.18 5.52 0.51
CA PRO A 118 -13.04 4.39 0.85
C PRO A 118 -12.41 3.10 0.33
N VAL A 119 -12.32 2.10 1.21
CA VAL A 119 -11.79 0.77 0.91
C VAL A 119 -12.80 -0.26 1.37
N ASP A 120 -13.15 -1.24 0.53
CA ASP A 120 -14.10 -2.28 0.93
C ASP A 120 -13.43 -3.40 1.73
N ARG A 121 -12.28 -3.89 1.26
CA ARG A 121 -11.56 -5.03 1.85
C ARG A 121 -10.07 -4.74 1.98
N PHE A 122 -9.51 -5.15 3.10
CA PHE A 122 -8.07 -5.12 3.33
C PHE A 122 -7.56 -6.52 3.63
N TYR A 123 -6.73 -7.05 2.74
CA TYR A 123 -6.05 -8.32 2.91
C TYR A 123 -4.68 -8.06 3.54
N LEU A 124 -4.51 -8.53 4.78
CA LEU A 124 -3.23 -8.41 5.49
C LEU A 124 -3.10 -9.57 6.47
N LYS A 125 -2.12 -10.43 6.25
CA LYS A 125 -1.87 -11.58 7.14
C LYS A 125 -1.57 -11.10 8.56
N LYS A 126 -2.12 -11.82 9.56
CA LYS A 126 -1.80 -11.58 10.97
C LYS A 126 -0.30 -11.61 11.22
N TYR A 127 0.17 -10.63 11.99
CA TYR A 127 1.56 -10.48 12.35
C TYR A 127 1.71 -10.34 13.88
N SER A 128 2.83 -10.85 14.41
CA SER A 128 3.27 -10.65 15.78
C SER A 128 4.79 -10.84 15.86
N ASP A 129 5.46 -10.02 16.62
CA ASP A 129 6.89 -10.13 16.91
C ASP A 129 7.23 -11.35 17.81
N GLU A 130 6.25 -11.91 18.52
CA GLU A 130 6.46 -12.93 19.56
C GLU A 130 7.17 -14.20 19.07
N ARG A 131 7.02 -14.54 17.79
CA ARG A 131 7.61 -15.76 17.20
C ARG A 131 8.94 -15.51 16.51
N ILE A 132 9.40 -14.26 16.47
CA ILE A 132 10.63 -13.88 15.78
C ILE A 132 11.75 -13.76 16.80
N THR A 133 12.73 -14.64 16.72
CA THR A 133 13.87 -14.69 17.65
C THR A 133 14.99 -13.71 17.27
N THR A 134 15.01 -13.24 16.03
CA THR A 134 16.07 -12.37 15.51
C THR A 134 15.64 -10.91 15.64
N GLN A 135 15.82 -10.32 16.80
CA GLN A 135 15.34 -8.99 17.17
C GLN A 135 15.77 -7.86 16.21
N TRP A 136 16.98 -7.95 15.63
CA TRP A 136 17.48 -6.95 14.70
C TRP A 136 16.79 -6.96 13.32
N ARG A 137 15.95 -7.98 13.04
CA ARG A 137 15.13 -8.08 11.81
C ARG A 137 13.68 -7.68 12.02
N LEU A 138 13.32 -7.21 13.20
CA LEU A 138 11.93 -6.83 13.47
C LEU A 138 11.60 -5.44 12.91
N TRP A 139 12.60 -4.59 12.72
CA TRP A 139 12.43 -3.20 12.28
C TRP A 139 11.22 -2.54 12.97
N ASP A 140 10.35 -1.89 12.23
CA ASP A 140 9.10 -1.27 12.67
C ASP A 140 7.84 -2.05 12.23
N ASN A 141 8.00 -3.33 11.89
CA ASN A 141 6.94 -4.17 11.34
C ASN A 141 5.66 -4.15 12.17
N LEU A 142 5.78 -4.30 13.50
CA LEU A 142 4.61 -4.30 14.39
C LEU A 142 3.93 -2.93 14.42
N TYR A 143 4.69 -1.85 14.36
CA TYR A 143 4.16 -0.49 14.33
C TYR A 143 3.31 -0.25 13.08
N ASN A 144 3.84 -0.58 11.91
CA ASN A 144 3.12 -0.44 10.64
C ASN A 144 1.88 -1.35 10.58
N TYR A 145 2.01 -2.60 11.03
CA TYR A 145 0.90 -3.53 11.12
C TYR A 145 -0.22 -3.02 12.02
N ASP A 146 0.10 -2.59 13.23
CA ASP A 146 -0.89 -2.12 14.21
C ASP A 146 -1.56 -0.82 13.75
N ASN A 147 -0.83 0.11 13.11
CA ASN A 147 -1.39 1.32 12.54
C ASN A 147 -2.38 1.01 11.40
N ALA A 148 -1.98 0.14 10.49
CA ALA A 148 -2.82 -0.27 9.37
C ALA A 148 -4.10 -0.99 9.85
N VAL A 149 -3.97 -1.96 10.77
CA VAL A 149 -5.10 -2.71 11.32
C VAL A 149 -6.04 -1.80 12.11
N ARG A 150 -5.51 -0.97 13.00
CA ARG A 150 -6.30 0.00 13.77
C ARG A 150 -7.09 0.91 12.84
N THR A 151 -6.43 1.50 11.85
CA THR A 151 -7.08 2.42 10.91
C THR A 151 -8.15 1.70 10.09
N ALA A 152 -7.92 0.47 9.64
CA ALA A 152 -8.92 -0.33 8.95
C ALA A 152 -10.19 -0.54 9.80
N LEU A 153 -10.01 -0.90 11.06
CA LEU A 153 -11.13 -1.10 11.99
C LEU A 153 -11.89 0.21 12.27
N GLU A 154 -11.18 1.31 12.52
CA GLU A 154 -11.77 2.64 12.74
C GLU A 154 -12.57 3.12 11.51
N ARG A 155 -12.14 2.76 10.32
CA ARG A 155 -12.81 3.10 9.05
C ARG A 155 -13.90 2.12 8.65
N GLY A 156 -14.12 1.04 9.42
CA GLY A 156 -15.11 0.00 9.11
C GLY A 156 -14.80 -0.84 7.89
N VAL A 157 -13.52 -0.95 7.52
CA VAL A 157 -13.05 -1.75 6.40
C VAL A 157 -13.10 -3.23 6.76
N THR A 158 -13.54 -4.09 5.84
CA THR A 158 -13.52 -5.54 6.05
C THR A 158 -12.07 -6.04 6.02
N LEU A 159 -11.52 -6.37 7.19
CA LEU A 159 -10.15 -6.86 7.34
C LEU A 159 -10.12 -8.38 7.20
N ILE A 160 -9.34 -8.89 6.24
CA ILE A 160 -9.18 -10.31 5.92
C ILE A 160 -7.76 -10.72 6.26
N GLN A 161 -7.58 -11.46 7.35
CA GLN A 161 -6.27 -11.84 7.89
C GLN A 161 -5.95 -13.32 7.73
N ASP A 162 -6.97 -14.16 7.60
CA ASP A 162 -6.87 -15.58 7.31
C ASP A 162 -7.55 -15.81 5.96
N ILE A 163 -6.77 -15.83 4.87
CA ILE A 163 -7.28 -15.96 3.52
C ILE A 163 -7.72 -17.39 3.29
N SER A 164 -9.02 -17.59 3.10
CA SER A 164 -9.61 -18.88 2.71
C SER A 164 -9.69 -19.01 1.18
N ASP A 165 -10.02 -20.19 0.69
CA ASP A 165 -10.26 -20.40 -0.74
C ASP A 165 -11.39 -19.48 -1.28
N GLN A 166 -12.35 -19.11 -0.43
CA GLN A 166 -13.45 -18.19 -0.80
C GLN A 166 -12.96 -16.74 -0.94
N ASP A 167 -11.93 -16.36 -0.17
CA ASP A 167 -11.35 -15.02 -0.21
C ASP A 167 -10.30 -14.87 -1.30
N SER A 168 -9.74 -15.99 -1.80
CA SER A 168 -8.63 -16.01 -2.74
C SER A 168 -9.06 -15.88 -4.21
N HIS A 169 -10.37 -15.94 -4.50
CA HIS A 169 -10.91 -15.81 -5.85
C HIS A 169 -12.06 -14.81 -5.89
N PHE A 170 -11.87 -13.70 -6.56
CA PHE A 170 -12.91 -12.69 -6.72
C PHE A 170 -12.72 -11.88 -8.02
N LYS A 171 -13.73 -11.09 -8.35
CA LYS A 171 -13.67 -10.19 -9.51
C LYS A 171 -13.28 -8.78 -9.08
N LEU A 172 -12.41 -8.17 -9.90
CA LEU A 172 -12.21 -6.74 -9.94
C LEU A 172 -12.69 -6.24 -11.31
N GLY A 173 -13.88 -5.69 -11.39
CA GLY A 173 -14.51 -5.41 -12.68
C GLY A 173 -14.58 -6.68 -13.55
N ASN A 174 -13.83 -6.73 -14.66
CA ASN A 174 -13.71 -7.89 -15.55
C ASN A 174 -12.50 -8.78 -15.25
N MET A 175 -11.63 -8.35 -14.33
CA MET A 175 -10.41 -9.08 -13.99
C MET A 175 -10.70 -10.15 -12.96
N ASP A 176 -10.23 -11.36 -13.17
CA ASP A 176 -10.18 -12.40 -12.16
C ASP A 176 -8.93 -12.21 -11.32
N ILE A 177 -9.11 -12.16 -10.00
CA ILE A 177 -8.02 -12.01 -9.02
C ILE A 177 -7.93 -13.30 -8.22
#